data_5a53a9b71691f66b21d4b1d6903ec0ed
#
_entry.id   5a53a9b71691f66b21d4b1d6903ec0ed
#
_cell.length_a   1.000
_cell.length_b   1.000
_cell.length_c   1.000
_cell.angle_alpha   90.00
_cell.angle_beta   90.00
_cell.angle_gamma   90.00
#
_symmetry.space_group_name_H-M   'P 1'
#
loop_
_entity.id
_entity.type
_entity.pdbx_description
1 polymer ?
#
loop_
_entity_poly.entity_id
_entity_poly.type
_entity_poly.pdbx_seq_one_letter_code
_entity_poly.pdbx_strand_id
1 'polypeptide(L)'
;RQRQMCIRDSIYTGDLGQVGSQLLRELLAAEGLLIKNHVDCGCILFDANEQSVKSGGSGPGCCAAVLCGHILPRLRRGSQKRVLFTATGALMSQTTFLQKETIPAVAHLVELRAPEKEK
;
A
#
# COMPACT_ATOMS: atom_id res chain seq x y z
N ARG A 1 17.51 -4.87 11.15
CA ARG A 1 17.03 -6.19 11.58
C ARG A 1 16.07 -6.77 10.57
N GLN A 2 16.49 -7.80 9.94
CA GLN A 2 15.62 -8.49 8.98
C GLN A 2 14.72 -9.46 9.72
N ARG A 3 13.46 -9.12 9.81
CA ARG A 3 12.46 -10.11 10.12
C ARG A 3 12.01 -10.73 8.80
N GLN A 4 12.22 -12.01 8.68
CA GLN A 4 11.63 -12.74 7.58
C GLN A 4 10.10 -12.67 7.74
N MET A 5 9.46 -12.08 6.77
CA MET A 5 8.01 -12.09 6.75
C MET A 5 7.52 -13.49 6.40
N CYS A 6 6.57 -13.98 7.17
CA CYS A 6 5.88 -15.22 6.83
C CYS A 6 5.19 -15.07 5.47
N ILE A 7 4.96 -16.21 4.81
CA ILE A 7 4.20 -16.25 3.55
C ILE A 7 2.82 -15.58 3.71
N ARG A 8 2.26 -15.60 4.92
CA ARG A 8 0.94 -15.03 5.20
C ARG A 8 0.97 -13.55 5.55
N ASP A 9 2.15 -12.98 5.63
CA ASP A 9 2.30 -11.55 5.90
C ASP A 9 2.40 -10.81 4.59
N SER A 10 1.76 -9.65 4.53
CA SER A 10 1.78 -8.81 3.34
C SER A 10 1.99 -7.35 3.73
N ILE A 11 2.59 -6.59 2.83
CA ILE A 11 2.72 -5.15 2.95
C ILE A 11 1.83 -4.51 1.91
N TYR A 12 0.91 -3.66 2.36
CA TYR A 12 0.03 -2.90 1.48
C TYR A 12 0.38 -1.42 1.55
N THR A 13 0.50 -0.81 0.39
CA THR A 13 0.64 0.65 0.27
C THR A 13 -0.67 1.24 -0.27
N GLY A 14 -0.88 2.53 -0.06
CA GLY A 14 -2.14 3.19 -0.35
C GLY A 14 -2.48 3.29 -1.83
N ASP A 15 -1.86 4.24 -2.52
CA ASP A 15 -2.16 4.46 -3.94
C ASP A 15 -0.95 4.95 -4.71
N LEU A 16 0.17 4.24 -4.56
CA LEU A 16 1.40 4.56 -5.28
C LEU A 16 1.28 4.33 -6.79
N GLY A 17 0.45 3.36 -7.18
CA GLY A 17 0.35 2.94 -8.56
C GLY A 17 1.50 2.02 -8.99
N GLN A 18 1.50 1.62 -10.25
CA GLN A 18 2.53 0.70 -10.75
C GLN A 18 3.93 1.30 -10.70
N VAL A 19 4.07 2.54 -11.15
CA VAL A 19 5.37 3.22 -11.17
C VAL A 19 5.86 3.49 -9.76
N GLY A 20 5.01 4.03 -8.89
CA GLY A 20 5.37 4.31 -7.50
C GLY A 20 5.73 3.06 -6.73
N SER A 21 5.02 1.96 -6.97
CA SER A 21 5.30 0.67 -6.32
C SER A 21 6.68 0.15 -6.74
N GLN A 22 7.02 0.26 -8.01
CA GLN A 22 8.32 -0.17 -8.50
C GLN A 22 9.44 0.67 -7.90
N LEU A 23 9.25 2.00 -7.86
CA LEU A 23 10.22 2.90 -7.25
C LEU A 23 10.44 2.59 -5.77
N LEU A 24 9.38 2.31 -5.03
CA LEU A 24 9.47 1.93 -3.62
C LEU A 24 10.31 0.67 -3.45
N ARG A 25 10.05 -0.35 -4.25
CA ARG A 25 10.81 -1.60 -4.17
C ARG A 25 12.28 -1.39 -4.49
N GLU A 26 12.57 -0.57 -5.50
CA GLU A 26 13.96 -0.25 -5.87
C GLU A 26 14.69 0.52 -4.77
N LEU A 27 14.02 1.51 -4.16
CA LEU A 27 14.62 2.28 -3.08
C LEU A 27 14.89 1.42 -1.84
N LEU A 28 13.97 0.54 -1.50
CA LEU A 28 14.16 -0.36 -0.36
C LEU A 28 15.24 -1.40 -0.63
N ALA A 29 15.34 -1.90 -1.85
CA ALA A 29 16.41 -2.81 -2.23
C ALA A 29 17.79 -2.13 -2.12
N ALA A 30 17.87 -0.84 -2.46
CA ALA A 30 19.10 -0.06 -2.31
C ALA A 30 19.50 0.08 -0.83
N GLU A 31 18.53 0.04 0.09
CA GLU A 31 18.79 0.05 1.54
C GLU A 31 19.00 -1.35 2.11
N GLY A 32 19.05 -2.38 1.28
CA GLY A 32 19.24 -3.76 1.71
C GLY A 32 17.97 -4.49 2.14
N LEU A 33 16.80 -3.91 1.84
CA LEU A 33 15.52 -4.51 2.20
C LEU A 33 14.82 -5.05 0.95
N LEU A 34 14.60 -6.35 0.93
CA LEU A 34 13.84 -6.98 -0.16
C LEU A 34 12.42 -7.27 0.33
N ILE A 35 11.44 -6.67 -0.35
CA ILE A 35 10.03 -6.90 -0.05
C ILE A 35 9.49 -7.91 -1.05
N LYS A 36 9.01 -9.04 -0.56
CA LYS A 36 8.48 -10.10 -1.43
C LYS A 36 6.96 -10.02 -1.61
N ASN A 37 6.25 -9.62 -0.57
CA ASN A 37 4.79 -9.62 -0.56
C ASN A 37 4.24 -8.20 -0.48
N HIS A 38 4.60 -7.39 -1.46
CA HIS A 38 4.12 -6.01 -1.54
C HIS A 38 2.97 -5.92 -2.54
N VAL A 39 1.88 -5.30 -2.11
CA VAL A 39 0.71 -5.02 -2.95
C VAL A 39 0.34 -3.55 -2.76
N ASP A 40 0.13 -2.86 -3.85
CA ASP A 40 -0.37 -1.49 -3.80
C ASP A 40 -1.87 -1.46 -4.02
N CYS A 41 -2.59 -0.75 -3.16
CA CYS A 41 -4.04 -0.67 -3.26
C CYS A 41 -4.50 -0.06 -4.59
N GLY A 42 -3.75 0.92 -5.11
CA GLY A 42 -4.04 1.50 -6.41
C GLY A 42 -3.87 0.51 -7.56
N CYS A 43 -2.96 -0.45 -7.42
CA CYS A 43 -2.73 -1.44 -8.45
C CYS A 43 -3.80 -2.54 -8.49
N ILE A 44 -4.40 -2.88 -7.36
CA ILE A 44 -5.39 -3.96 -7.32
C ILE A 44 -6.83 -3.49 -7.51
N LEU A 45 -7.08 -2.20 -7.40
CA LEU A 45 -8.44 -1.66 -7.52
C LEU A 45 -8.99 -1.82 -8.93
N PHE A 46 -8.13 -1.72 -9.94
CA PHE A 46 -8.51 -1.85 -11.35
C PHE A 46 -7.60 -2.84 -12.06
N ASP A 47 -8.15 -3.55 -13.02
CA ASP A 47 -7.37 -4.40 -13.92
C ASP A 47 -6.81 -3.54 -15.06
N ALA A 48 -5.50 -3.31 -15.06
CA ALA A 48 -4.84 -2.47 -16.06
C ALA A 48 -4.89 -3.06 -17.47
N ASN A 49 -5.08 -4.38 -17.59
CA ASN A 49 -5.17 -5.05 -18.90
C ASN A 49 -6.56 -4.92 -19.52
N GLU A 50 -7.60 -4.88 -18.71
CA GLU A 50 -8.98 -4.81 -19.17
C GLU A 50 -9.57 -3.40 -19.08
N GLN A 51 -9.01 -2.58 -18.22
CA GLN A 51 -9.52 -1.22 -17.97
C GLN A 51 -8.49 -0.18 -18.35
N SER A 52 -8.96 0.90 -18.91
CA SER A 52 -8.10 2.00 -19.39
C SER A 52 -7.60 2.85 -18.22
N VAL A 53 -6.79 2.25 -17.36
CA VAL A 53 -6.12 2.96 -16.26
C VAL A 53 -4.61 2.90 -16.50
N LYS A 54 -3.93 4.03 -16.35
CA LYS A 54 -2.50 4.11 -16.69
C LYS A 54 -1.63 3.40 -15.66
N SER A 55 -1.72 3.80 -14.41
CA SER A 55 -0.86 3.25 -13.34
C SER A 55 -1.65 2.67 -12.18
N GLY A 56 -2.97 2.64 -12.29
CA GLY A 56 -3.85 2.12 -11.26
C GLY A 56 -4.80 3.16 -10.72
N GLY A 57 -5.50 2.82 -9.65
CA GLY A 57 -6.43 3.71 -8.98
C GLY A 57 -5.73 4.67 -8.03
N SER A 58 -6.37 5.79 -7.77
CA SER A 58 -5.86 6.82 -6.87
C SER A 58 -7.04 7.57 -6.26
N GLY A 59 -6.76 8.38 -5.27
CA GLY A 59 -7.74 9.22 -4.62
C GLY A 59 -7.99 8.87 -3.16
N PRO A 60 -8.73 9.73 -2.44
CA PRO A 60 -8.88 9.57 -0.99
C PRO A 60 -9.55 8.28 -0.54
N GLY A 61 -10.41 7.69 -1.38
CA GLY A 61 -11.11 6.45 -1.06
C GLY A 61 -10.42 5.18 -1.50
N CYS A 62 -9.31 5.26 -2.22
CA CYS A 62 -8.67 4.11 -2.83
C CYS A 62 -8.21 3.08 -1.78
N CYS A 63 -7.38 3.49 -0.85
CA CYS A 63 -6.88 2.55 0.17
C CYS A 63 -7.97 2.11 1.13
N ALA A 64 -8.94 2.97 1.44
CA ALA A 64 -10.06 2.60 2.29
C ALA A 64 -10.94 1.53 1.63
N ALA A 65 -11.22 1.65 0.34
CA ALA A 65 -12.00 0.67 -0.39
C ALA A 65 -11.31 -0.70 -0.39
N VAL A 66 -10.01 -0.74 -0.63
CA VAL A 66 -9.24 -1.99 -0.61
C VAL A 66 -9.15 -2.54 0.80
N LEU A 67 -8.93 -1.69 1.81
CA LEU A 67 -8.87 -2.13 3.20
C LEU A 67 -10.16 -2.83 3.61
N CYS A 68 -11.32 -2.20 3.35
CA CYS A 68 -12.61 -2.73 3.76
C CYS A 68 -13.07 -3.92 2.91
N GLY A 69 -12.77 -3.92 1.61
CA GLY A 69 -13.26 -4.92 0.69
C GLY A 69 -12.34 -6.10 0.47
N HIS A 70 -11.06 -5.95 0.70
CA HIS A 70 -10.07 -6.96 0.38
C HIS A 70 -9.24 -7.40 1.60
N ILE A 71 -8.69 -6.45 2.35
CA ILE A 71 -7.74 -6.76 3.43
C ILE A 71 -8.46 -7.29 4.67
N LEU A 72 -9.42 -6.54 5.19
CA LEU A 72 -10.12 -6.93 6.42
C LEU A 72 -10.85 -8.27 6.30
N PRO A 73 -11.54 -8.57 5.18
CA PRO A 73 -12.13 -9.90 5.03
C PRO A 73 -11.11 -11.04 5.06
N ARG A 74 -9.94 -10.84 4.47
CA ARG A 74 -8.88 -11.85 4.49
C ARG A 74 -8.31 -12.06 5.90
N LEU A 75 -8.13 -10.99 6.65
CA LEU A 75 -7.71 -11.08 8.05
C LEU A 75 -8.77 -11.80 8.89
N ARG A 76 -10.03 -11.48 8.66
CA ARG A 76 -11.15 -12.07 9.41
C ARG A 76 -11.26 -13.57 9.16
N ARG A 77 -11.01 -14.01 7.92
CA ARG A 77 -11.05 -15.44 7.56
C ARG A 77 -9.77 -16.17 7.94
N GLY A 78 -8.72 -15.48 8.33
CA GLY A 78 -7.43 -16.07 8.65
C GLY A 78 -6.58 -16.41 7.43
N SER A 79 -6.96 -15.96 6.23
CA SER A 79 -6.15 -16.14 5.01
C SER A 79 -4.84 -15.39 5.11
N GLN A 80 -4.86 -14.26 5.81
CA GLN A 80 -3.67 -13.49 6.17
C GLN A 80 -3.68 -13.30 7.68
N LYS A 81 -2.51 -13.45 8.30
CA LYS A 81 -2.41 -13.31 9.75
C LYS A 81 -1.95 -11.93 10.16
N ARG A 82 -1.07 -11.34 9.38
CA ARG A 82 -0.51 -10.04 9.70
C ARG A 82 -0.33 -9.24 8.43
N VAL A 83 -0.74 -7.99 8.47
CA VAL A 83 -0.66 -7.07 7.34
C VAL A 83 -0.04 -5.78 7.84
N LEU A 84 0.99 -5.31 7.15
CA LEU A 84 1.52 -3.97 7.32
C LEU A 84 0.84 -3.09 6.30
N PHE A 85 0.14 -2.09 6.77
CA PHE A 85 -0.64 -1.20 5.92
C PHE A 85 -0.11 0.23 6.04
N THR A 86 0.31 0.80 4.93
CA THR A 86 0.81 2.16 4.86
C THR A 86 -0.15 3.00 4.02
N ALA A 87 -0.88 3.87 4.67
CA ALA A 87 -1.72 4.84 3.97
C ALA A 87 -0.82 5.95 3.45
N THR A 88 -0.73 6.07 2.14
CA THR A 88 0.10 7.09 1.49
C THR A 88 -0.76 8.27 1.08
N GLY A 89 -0.22 9.47 1.21
CA GLY A 89 -0.91 10.68 0.82
C GLY A 89 0.07 11.79 0.50
N ALA A 90 -0.28 12.59 -0.49
CA ALA A 90 0.50 13.76 -0.86
C ALA A 90 -0.47 14.92 -1.11
N LEU A 91 -0.15 16.07 -0.56
CA LEU A 91 -0.95 17.27 -0.74
C LEU A 91 -0.37 18.11 -1.88
N MET A 92 -1.12 18.21 -2.97
CA MET A 92 -0.77 19.09 -4.07
C MET A 92 -1.59 20.38 -3.94
N SER A 93 -0.91 21.49 -3.69
CA SER A 93 -1.57 22.79 -3.61
C SER A 93 -0.97 23.76 -4.61
N GLN A 94 -1.80 24.69 -5.11
CA GLN A 94 -1.30 25.72 -6.02
C GLN A 94 -0.24 26.60 -5.35
N THR A 95 -0.40 26.85 -4.06
CA THR A 95 0.54 27.69 -3.31
C THR A 95 1.93 27.08 -3.28
N THR A 96 2.05 25.80 -2.92
CA THR A 96 3.35 25.12 -2.90
C THR A 96 3.95 25.02 -4.28
N PHE A 97 3.14 24.78 -5.29
CA PHE A 97 3.58 24.70 -6.69
C PHE A 97 4.16 26.07 -7.15
N LEU A 98 3.44 27.15 -6.87
CA LEU A 98 3.85 28.50 -7.28
C LEU A 98 5.11 28.95 -6.53
N GLN A 99 5.32 28.49 -5.31
CA GLN A 99 6.50 28.77 -4.51
C GLN A 99 7.67 27.85 -4.80
N LYS A 100 7.50 26.89 -5.71
CA LYS A 100 8.49 25.89 -6.09
C LYS A 100 8.97 25.07 -4.89
N GLU A 101 8.07 24.79 -3.97
CA GLU A 101 8.35 23.96 -2.83
C GLU A 101 8.02 22.50 -3.10
N THR A 102 8.55 21.62 -2.26
CA THR A 102 8.28 20.19 -2.35
C THR A 102 6.84 19.89 -1.97
N ILE A 103 6.30 18.79 -2.50
CA ILE A 103 4.95 18.34 -2.18
C ILE A 103 4.97 17.68 -0.80
N PRO A 104 4.17 18.17 0.18
CA PRO A 104 4.06 17.49 1.46
C PRO A 104 3.45 16.10 1.30
N ALA A 105 4.07 15.11 1.90
CA ALA A 105 3.61 13.72 1.83
C ALA A 105 3.66 13.08 3.20
N VAL A 106 2.72 12.18 3.45
CA VAL A 106 2.64 11.41 4.70
C VAL A 106 2.43 9.95 4.39
N ALA A 107 3.04 9.10 5.18
CA ALA A 107 2.86 7.65 5.05
C ALA A 107 2.87 7.03 6.44
N HIS A 108 1.70 6.90 7.05
CA HIS A 108 1.54 6.26 8.35
C HIS A 108 1.48 4.75 8.19
N LEU A 109 2.29 4.05 8.95
CA LEU A 109 2.35 2.58 8.91
C LEU A 109 1.64 2.00 10.13
N VAL A 110 0.74 1.08 9.89
CA VAL A 110 0.05 0.34 10.95
C VAL A 110 0.16 -1.17 10.69
N GLU A 111 0.17 -1.94 11.76
CA GLU A 111 0.13 -3.39 11.67
C GLU A 111 -1.28 -3.86 12.03
N LEU A 112 -1.86 -4.66 11.14
CA LEU A 112 -3.16 -5.29 11.35
C LEU A 112 -2.96 -6.79 11.51
N ARG A 113 -3.53 -7.35 12.55
CA ARG A 113 -3.42 -8.79 12.84
C ARG A 113 -4.78 -9.45 12.78
N ALA A 114 -4.79 -10.70 12.32
CA ALA A 114 -6.00 -11.51 12.38
C ALA A 114 -6.40 -11.72 13.85
N PRO A 115 -7.71 -11.71 14.15
CA PRO A 115 -8.15 -11.99 15.52
C PRO A 115 -7.77 -13.41 15.93
N GLU A 116 -7.41 -13.57 17.20
CA GLU A 116 -7.16 -14.89 17.74
C GLU A 116 -8.47 -15.67 17.78
N LYS A 117 -8.39 -16.95 17.38
CA LYS A 117 -9.56 -17.82 17.50
C LYS A 117 -9.78 -18.14 18.98
N GLU A 118 -10.95 -17.81 19.49
CA GLU A 118 -11.36 -18.27 20.78
C GLU A 118 -11.49 -19.79 20.74
N LYS A 119 -10.96 -20.42 21.79
CA LYS A 119 -11.07 -21.86 21.90
C LYS A 119 -12.48 -22.27 22.29
#